data_0f2d9d820697416f18677c8bb024a72c
#
_entry.id   0f2d9d820697416f18677c8bb024a72c
#
_cell.length_a   1.000
_cell.length_b   1.000
_cell.length_c   1.000
_cell.angle_alpha   90.00
_cell.angle_beta   90.00
_cell.angle_gamma   90.00
#
_symmetry.space_group_name_H-M   'P 1'
#
loop_
_entity.id
_entity.type
_entity.pdbx_description
1 polymer ?
#
loop_
_entity_poly.entity_id
_entity_poly.type
_entity_poly.pdbx_seq_one_letter_code
_entity_poly.pdbx_strand_id
1 'polypeptide(L)'
;MATIREVPRASRRLLNSVSHLRPCSPGIHRYVSTEATPPVVPDIELDSGLAAPIITREGIKIVDPRKRASRRNHELPHERYRFHAPKYDRGPLHPVQPPPSSDPIARDFAPGPFNLPRLKQTYQATIASDIMTLMYQHKPPGTPDKPERIRLREWDDSSPYMKNRPKRGPRGADVLFPLEKAIDWRNIPEIRAVHIAIYSPKAKKNSDHIIVGRAVLQSIAGVRPTVTTTKSSVAQWGIVKGDRSGVKCSIYGNQAYEFIDKAVNLVFPKIKEWRGFEGTTGDSTGNIGFGLEPQDMQHFPEVEAAYSMYPSKMIPGCRIVLETTAKSDRHARILCKALGLPFHGKIVD
;
A
#
# COMPACT_ATOMS: atom_id res chain seq x y z
N MET A 1 -41.34 -14.89 26.22
CA MET A 1 -40.48 -15.99 26.74
C MET A 1 -39.60 -16.45 25.61
N ALA A 2 -38.38 -15.97 25.53
CA ALA A 2 -37.39 -16.34 24.52
C ALA A 2 -36.19 -16.98 25.24
N THR A 3 -36.00 -18.27 25.01
CA THR A 3 -34.94 -19.08 25.60
C THR A 3 -33.62 -18.84 24.89
N ILE A 4 -32.66 -18.33 25.64
CA ILE A 4 -31.27 -18.20 25.24
C ILE A 4 -30.65 -19.60 25.25
N ARG A 5 -30.18 -20.10 24.11
CA ARG A 5 -29.36 -21.31 24.01
C ARG A 5 -27.90 -20.98 24.26
N GLU A 6 -27.38 -21.45 25.38
CA GLU A 6 -25.96 -21.46 25.68
C GLU A 6 -25.20 -22.45 24.81
N VAL A 7 -24.06 -22.03 24.29
CA VAL A 7 -23.12 -22.84 23.53
C VAL A 7 -22.08 -23.40 24.50
N PRO A 8 -21.83 -24.72 24.57
CA PRO A 8 -20.88 -25.28 25.52
C PRO A 8 -19.43 -24.97 25.14
N ARG A 9 -18.68 -24.47 26.11
CA ARG A 9 -17.22 -24.31 26.03
C ARG A 9 -16.55 -25.68 25.97
N ALA A 10 -15.89 -25.97 24.87
CA ALA A 10 -15.02 -27.16 24.77
C ALA A 10 -13.76 -26.96 25.63
N SER A 11 -13.60 -27.80 26.63
CA SER A 11 -12.42 -27.92 27.47
C SER A 11 -11.26 -28.47 26.64
N ARG A 12 -10.22 -27.67 26.45
CA ARG A 12 -8.94 -28.13 25.91
C ARG A 12 -8.21 -28.98 26.94
N ARG A 13 -8.14 -30.27 26.71
CA ARG A 13 -7.25 -31.21 27.45
C ARG A 13 -5.80 -30.84 27.11
N LEU A 14 -5.02 -30.58 28.13
CA LEU A 14 -3.56 -30.50 28.09
C LEU A 14 -3.03 -31.91 27.83
N LEU A 15 -2.50 -32.15 26.66
CA LEU A 15 -1.68 -33.32 26.38
C LEU A 15 -0.25 -32.99 26.82
N ASN A 16 0.18 -33.65 27.89
CA ASN A 16 1.59 -33.71 28.30
C ASN A 16 2.41 -34.36 27.19
N SER A 17 3.16 -33.58 26.43
CA SER A 17 4.19 -34.10 25.56
C SER A 17 5.48 -34.30 26.34
N VAL A 18 5.84 -35.56 26.41
CA VAL A 18 7.12 -36.06 26.95
C VAL A 18 8.28 -35.34 26.24
N SER A 19 9.09 -34.65 27.01
CA SER A 19 10.31 -34.01 26.55
C SER A 19 11.33 -35.06 26.17
N HIS A 20 11.52 -35.32 24.89
CA HIS A 20 12.73 -35.99 24.40
C HIS A 20 13.91 -35.04 24.55
N LEU A 21 14.74 -35.35 25.53
CA LEU A 21 16.08 -34.79 25.68
C LEU A 21 16.88 -35.08 24.40
N ARG A 22 17.10 -34.06 23.60
CA ARG A 22 18.10 -34.15 22.53
C ARG A 22 19.50 -34.08 23.21
N PRO A 23 20.41 -34.98 22.85
CA PRO A 23 21.77 -34.90 23.36
C PRO A 23 22.40 -33.57 22.89
N CYS A 24 22.97 -32.83 23.83
CA CYS A 24 23.81 -31.67 23.53
C CYS A 24 24.93 -32.09 22.61
N SER A 25 25.00 -31.49 21.44
CA SER A 25 26.19 -31.54 20.61
C SER A 25 27.40 -31.01 21.40
N PRO A 26 28.56 -31.65 21.34
CA PRO A 26 29.73 -31.18 22.06
C PRO A 26 30.06 -29.78 21.54
N GLY A 27 30.16 -28.84 22.46
CA GLY A 27 30.51 -27.45 22.16
C GLY A 27 31.82 -27.41 21.37
N ILE A 28 31.76 -26.69 20.26
CA ILE A 28 32.99 -26.32 19.55
C ILE A 28 33.79 -25.45 20.51
N HIS A 29 34.76 -26.07 21.20
CA HIS A 29 35.80 -25.32 21.87
C HIS A 29 36.58 -24.60 20.78
N ARG A 30 36.30 -23.33 20.58
CA ARG A 30 37.24 -22.47 19.87
C ARG A 30 38.52 -22.45 20.71
N TYR A 31 39.51 -23.18 20.27
CA TYR A 31 40.88 -23.01 20.73
C TYR A 31 41.26 -21.58 20.40
N VAL A 32 41.25 -20.74 21.43
CA VAL A 32 41.91 -19.45 21.34
C VAL A 32 43.39 -19.77 21.32
N SER A 33 44.01 -19.68 20.14
CA SER A 33 45.47 -19.76 20.01
C SER A 33 46.07 -18.66 20.88
N THR A 34 46.79 -19.06 21.88
CA THR A 34 47.38 -18.19 22.92
C THR A 34 48.64 -17.45 22.44
N GLU A 35 48.96 -17.48 21.17
CA GLU A 35 50.11 -16.77 20.63
C GLU A 35 49.77 -16.07 19.32
N ALA A 36 48.94 -15.00 19.43
CA ALA A 36 48.94 -13.99 18.39
C ALA A 36 49.93 -12.90 18.80
N THR A 37 51.12 -12.92 18.21
CA THR A 37 51.99 -11.74 18.17
C THR A 37 51.13 -10.55 17.76
N PRO A 38 51.21 -9.41 18.48
CA PRO A 38 50.44 -8.24 18.09
C PRO A 38 50.80 -7.90 16.65
N PRO A 39 49.81 -7.58 15.80
CA PRO A 39 50.12 -7.16 14.44
C PRO A 39 51.07 -5.98 14.53
N VAL A 40 52.23 -6.09 13.88
CA VAL A 40 53.17 -4.98 13.74
C VAL A 40 52.46 -3.99 12.81
N VAL A 41 51.87 -2.96 13.39
CA VAL A 41 51.27 -1.85 12.63
C VAL A 41 52.43 -1.07 12.03
N PRO A 42 52.48 -0.85 10.72
CA PRO A 42 53.51 -0.04 10.10
C PRO A 42 53.57 1.36 10.72
N ASP A 43 54.76 1.90 10.97
CA ASP A 43 54.96 3.18 11.67
C ASP A 43 54.13 4.36 11.09
N ILE A 44 53.87 4.33 9.80
CA ILE A 44 53.05 5.32 9.10
C ILE A 44 51.62 5.34 9.62
N GLU A 45 51.03 4.21 10.02
CA GLU A 45 49.69 4.14 10.56
C GLU A 45 49.62 4.64 12.01
N LEU A 46 50.70 4.44 12.78
CA LEU A 46 50.80 4.99 14.14
C LEU A 46 50.91 6.51 14.14
N ASP A 47 51.68 7.08 13.21
CA ASP A 47 51.88 8.52 13.08
C ASP A 47 50.62 9.23 12.51
N SER A 48 49.79 8.55 11.76
CA SER A 48 48.58 9.11 11.17
C SER A 48 47.46 9.42 12.19
N GLY A 49 47.58 8.90 13.41
CA GLY A 49 46.52 9.00 14.44
C GLY A 49 45.21 8.25 14.09
N LEU A 50 45.19 7.52 12.98
CA LEU A 50 44.06 6.73 12.52
C LEU A 50 44.10 5.28 13.04
N ALA A 51 45.20 4.86 13.61
CA ALA A 51 45.33 3.54 14.20
C ALA A 51 44.42 3.42 15.43
N ALA A 52 43.58 2.40 15.45
CA ALA A 52 42.78 2.12 16.63
C ALA A 52 43.70 1.88 17.84
N PRO A 53 43.37 2.46 19.03
CA PRO A 53 44.22 2.31 20.21
C PRO A 53 44.41 0.83 20.52
N ILE A 54 45.64 0.41 20.65
CA ILE A 54 45.99 -0.97 21.01
C ILE A 54 45.55 -1.18 22.46
N ILE A 55 44.39 -1.81 22.64
CA ILE A 55 43.88 -2.16 23.97
C ILE A 55 44.68 -3.38 24.43
N THR A 56 45.69 -3.13 25.25
CA THR A 56 46.44 -4.21 25.93
C THR A 56 45.46 -4.99 26.82
N ARG A 57 45.42 -6.32 26.66
CA ARG A 57 44.51 -7.20 27.39
C ARG A 57 44.65 -7.16 28.91
N GLU A 58 45.78 -6.66 29.42
CA GLU A 58 46.11 -6.62 30.85
C GLU A 58 45.22 -5.72 31.70
N GLY A 59 44.52 -4.74 31.08
CA GLY A 59 43.59 -3.86 31.78
C GLY A 59 42.10 -4.24 31.69
N ILE A 60 41.74 -5.19 30.84
CA ILE A 60 40.36 -5.55 30.62
C ILE A 60 39.92 -6.63 31.63
N LYS A 61 39.14 -6.23 32.63
CA LYS A 61 38.48 -7.20 33.51
C LYS A 61 37.43 -7.94 32.67
N ILE A 62 37.74 -9.16 32.25
CA ILE A 62 36.82 -10.05 31.54
C ILE A 62 35.71 -10.42 32.54
N VAL A 63 34.60 -9.74 32.46
CA VAL A 63 33.44 -10.04 33.30
C VAL A 63 32.59 -11.09 32.58
N ASP A 64 32.50 -12.28 33.19
CA ASP A 64 31.65 -13.34 32.73
C ASP A 64 30.20 -12.84 32.65
N PRO A 65 29.55 -12.81 31.46
CA PRO A 65 28.18 -12.28 31.29
C PRO A 65 27.16 -13.04 32.13
N ARG A 66 27.39 -14.34 32.41
CA ARG A 66 26.49 -15.12 33.28
C ARG A 66 26.56 -14.66 34.74
N LYS A 67 27.76 -14.42 35.27
CA LYS A 67 27.96 -13.89 36.63
C LYS A 67 27.43 -12.47 36.75
N ARG A 68 27.52 -11.67 35.70
CA ARG A 68 26.96 -10.32 35.66
C ARG A 68 25.42 -10.36 35.65
N ALA A 69 24.83 -11.30 34.92
CA ALA A 69 23.38 -11.47 34.88
C ALA A 69 22.81 -11.92 36.24
N SER A 70 23.46 -12.89 36.93
CA SER A 70 23.02 -13.37 38.23
C SER A 70 23.16 -12.35 39.37
N ARG A 71 24.02 -11.34 39.22
CA ARG A 71 24.19 -10.24 40.23
C ARG A 71 23.22 -9.09 40.06
N ARG A 72 22.34 -9.11 39.07
CA ARG A 72 21.37 -8.04 38.84
C ARG A 72 20.19 -8.21 39.79
N ASN A 73 19.92 -7.17 40.58
CA ASN A 73 18.77 -7.13 41.46
C ASN A 73 17.44 -6.82 40.76
N HIS A 74 17.53 -6.35 39.50
CA HIS A 74 16.35 -6.02 38.69
C HIS A 74 16.46 -6.68 37.34
N GLU A 75 15.35 -7.16 36.80
CA GLU A 75 15.26 -7.58 35.40
C GLU A 75 15.58 -6.38 34.52
N LEU A 76 16.41 -6.64 33.50
CA LEU A 76 16.63 -5.62 32.47
C LEU A 76 15.30 -5.32 31.77
N PRO A 77 15.04 -4.06 31.44
CA PRO A 77 13.88 -3.74 30.64
C PRO A 77 13.87 -4.66 29.41
N HIS A 78 12.73 -5.28 29.19
CA HIS A 78 12.57 -6.22 28.08
C HIS A 78 12.69 -5.41 26.79
N GLU A 79 13.85 -5.43 26.17
CA GLU A 79 14.07 -4.76 24.89
C GLU A 79 13.27 -5.44 23.80
N ARG A 80 12.01 -5.06 23.70
CA ARG A 80 11.08 -5.59 22.71
C ARG A 80 11.62 -5.48 21.29
N TYR A 81 12.41 -4.45 21.04
CA TYR A 81 12.92 -4.14 19.69
C TYR A 81 14.24 -4.80 19.34
N ARG A 82 14.86 -5.51 20.27
CA ARG A 82 16.10 -6.26 19.99
C ARG A 82 15.87 -7.41 19.00
N PHE A 83 14.71 -8.06 19.09
CA PHE A 83 14.33 -9.21 18.26
C PHE A 83 13.13 -8.92 17.36
N HIS A 84 12.41 -7.85 17.63
CA HIS A 84 11.23 -7.45 16.86
C HIS A 84 11.31 -5.96 16.60
N ALA A 85 11.50 -5.61 15.34
CA ALA A 85 11.46 -4.23 14.91
C ALA A 85 10.14 -3.56 15.30
N PRO A 86 10.11 -2.25 15.65
CA PRO A 86 8.89 -1.54 15.95
C PRO A 86 7.96 -1.55 14.72
N LYS A 87 6.68 -1.76 14.96
CA LYS A 87 5.66 -1.84 13.91
C LYS A 87 5.24 -0.45 13.39
N TYR A 88 5.29 0.54 14.25
CA TYR A 88 4.80 1.88 13.95
C TYR A 88 5.90 2.91 14.08
N ASP A 89 5.94 3.86 13.16
CA ASP A 89 6.76 5.06 13.27
C ASP A 89 6.16 5.98 14.35
N ARG A 90 6.98 6.31 15.35
CA ARG A 90 6.60 7.20 16.46
C ARG A 90 7.12 8.63 16.28
N GLY A 91 7.62 8.92 15.10
CA GLY A 91 8.16 10.22 14.75
C GLY A 91 9.69 10.31 14.89
N PRO A 92 10.29 11.36 14.31
CA PRO A 92 11.75 11.51 14.17
C PRO A 92 12.49 11.68 15.50
N LEU A 93 11.80 12.11 16.55
CA LEU A 93 12.40 12.31 17.88
C LEU A 93 12.38 11.07 18.77
N HIS A 94 11.73 10.00 18.34
CA HIS A 94 11.71 8.77 19.12
C HIS A 94 13.06 8.04 18.99
N PRO A 95 13.68 7.60 20.10
CA PRO A 95 15.01 6.99 20.10
C PRO A 95 15.08 5.67 19.30
N VAL A 96 13.95 4.96 19.19
CA VAL A 96 13.87 3.72 18.43
C VAL A 96 13.05 3.97 17.18
N GLN A 97 13.73 3.97 16.03
CA GLN A 97 13.13 4.14 14.71
C GLN A 97 12.80 2.76 14.11
N PRO A 98 11.65 2.63 13.42
CA PRO A 98 11.39 1.42 12.64
C PRO A 98 12.37 1.36 11.48
N PRO A 99 12.91 0.18 11.16
CA PRO A 99 13.70 0.02 9.96
C PRO A 99 12.83 0.28 8.72
N PRO A 100 13.42 0.74 7.61
CA PRO A 100 12.67 0.90 6.37
C PRO A 100 12.07 -0.43 5.91
N SER A 101 10.93 -0.39 5.23
CA SER A 101 10.22 -1.60 4.74
C SER A 101 11.05 -2.46 3.78
N SER A 102 12.13 -1.92 3.23
CA SER A 102 13.10 -2.66 2.42
C SER A 102 14.07 -3.53 3.22
N ASP A 103 14.18 -3.29 4.53
CA ASP A 103 15.07 -4.07 5.39
C ASP A 103 14.40 -5.40 5.78
N PRO A 104 15.09 -6.55 5.63
CA PRO A 104 14.58 -7.86 6.06
C PRO A 104 14.16 -7.93 7.54
N ILE A 105 14.68 -7.05 8.39
CA ILE A 105 14.36 -6.98 9.82
C ILE A 105 13.01 -6.29 10.07
N ALA A 106 12.52 -5.50 9.11
CA ALA A 106 11.26 -4.80 9.25
C ALA A 106 10.09 -5.79 9.37
N ARG A 107 9.11 -5.47 10.23
CA ARG A 107 7.92 -6.33 10.44
C ARG A 107 6.98 -6.37 9.24
N ASP A 108 6.99 -5.33 8.47
CA ASP A 108 6.22 -5.14 7.24
C ASP A 108 7.02 -5.51 5.99
N PHE A 109 8.23 -6.08 6.19
CA PHE A 109 9.02 -6.58 5.08
C PHE A 109 8.26 -7.70 4.35
N ALA A 110 7.91 -7.43 3.11
CA ALA A 110 7.44 -8.41 2.18
C ALA A 110 8.54 -8.64 1.14
N PRO A 111 9.14 -9.84 1.06
CA PRO A 111 10.11 -10.15 0.01
C PRO A 111 9.41 -9.98 -1.33
N GLY A 112 9.79 -8.93 -2.05
CA GLY A 112 9.28 -8.62 -3.36
C GLY A 112 10.21 -9.14 -4.45
N PRO A 113 9.85 -8.97 -5.71
CA PRO A 113 10.78 -9.19 -6.81
C PRO A 113 12.03 -8.34 -6.57
N PHE A 114 13.20 -8.86 -6.93
CA PHE A 114 14.51 -8.21 -6.73
C PHE A 114 14.62 -6.84 -7.44
N ASN A 115 13.75 -6.58 -8.42
CA ASN A 115 13.70 -5.33 -9.15
C ASN A 115 12.42 -4.56 -8.80
N LEU A 116 12.56 -3.28 -8.49
CA LEU A 116 11.43 -2.36 -8.43
C LEU A 116 10.89 -2.11 -9.84
N PRO A 117 9.58 -1.97 -10.02
CA PRO A 117 9.00 -1.57 -11.31
C PRO A 117 9.63 -0.27 -11.80
N ARG A 118 9.94 -0.21 -13.10
CA ARG A 118 10.59 0.96 -13.71
C ARG A 118 9.82 2.26 -13.43
N LEU A 119 8.52 2.24 -13.62
CA LEU A 119 7.68 3.42 -13.38
C LEU A 119 7.68 3.86 -11.91
N LYS A 120 7.77 2.93 -10.97
CA LYS A 120 7.90 3.27 -9.55
C LYS A 120 9.26 3.85 -9.22
N GLN A 121 10.33 3.36 -9.85
CA GLN A 121 11.66 3.94 -9.71
C GLN A 121 11.70 5.37 -10.25
N THR A 122 11.13 5.63 -11.43
CA THR A 122 11.03 6.98 -11.98
C THR A 122 10.17 7.89 -11.11
N TYR A 123 9.07 7.36 -10.55
CA TYR A 123 8.27 8.11 -9.60
C TYR A 123 9.09 8.56 -8.38
N GLN A 124 9.84 7.65 -7.77
CA GLN A 124 10.65 7.97 -6.58
C GLN A 124 11.84 8.88 -6.89
N ALA A 125 12.46 8.71 -8.05
CA ALA A 125 13.67 9.46 -8.41
C ALA A 125 13.39 10.88 -8.89
N THR A 126 12.31 11.09 -9.65
CA THR A 126 12.05 12.36 -10.34
C THR A 126 10.64 12.89 -10.11
N ILE A 127 9.61 12.09 -10.40
CA ILE A 127 8.21 12.57 -10.43
C ILE A 127 7.74 13.08 -9.08
N ALA A 128 8.11 12.45 -7.98
CA ALA A 128 7.71 12.88 -6.65
C ALA A 128 8.27 14.27 -6.30
N SER A 129 9.52 14.54 -6.64
CA SER A 129 10.14 15.87 -6.45
C SER A 129 9.50 16.93 -7.33
N ASP A 130 9.20 16.60 -8.58
CA ASP A 130 8.57 17.53 -9.53
C ASP A 130 7.14 17.88 -9.09
N ILE A 131 6.36 16.89 -8.66
CA ILE A 131 5.03 17.12 -8.10
C ILE A 131 5.11 18.00 -6.86
N MET A 132 6.10 17.76 -6.00
CA MET A 132 6.31 18.59 -4.81
C MET A 132 6.61 20.03 -5.19
N THR A 133 7.49 20.28 -6.14
CA THR A 133 7.81 21.66 -6.57
C THR A 133 6.63 22.38 -7.21
N LEU A 134 5.80 21.67 -7.97
CA LEU A 134 4.62 22.23 -8.62
C LEU A 134 3.49 22.57 -7.64
N MET A 135 3.35 21.81 -6.57
CA MET A 135 2.18 21.91 -5.67
C MET A 135 2.51 22.54 -4.32
N TYR A 136 3.77 22.63 -3.96
CA TYR A 136 4.18 23.19 -2.68
C TYR A 136 3.89 24.69 -2.61
N GLN A 137 3.14 25.09 -1.59
CA GLN A 137 2.92 26.48 -1.26
C GLN A 137 3.67 26.83 0.02
N HIS A 138 4.72 27.62 -0.12
CA HIS A 138 5.48 28.04 1.05
C HIS A 138 4.66 28.96 1.94
N LYS A 139 4.60 28.63 3.22
CA LYS A 139 4.03 29.50 4.25
C LYS A 139 5.17 30.01 5.12
N PRO A 140 5.46 31.33 5.12
CA PRO A 140 6.48 31.87 6.01
C PRO A 140 6.07 31.66 7.48
N PRO A 141 7.06 31.50 8.39
CA PRO A 141 6.79 31.34 9.80
C PRO A 141 5.98 32.53 10.34
N GLY A 142 4.97 32.26 11.16
CA GLY A 142 4.05 33.28 11.68
C GLY A 142 2.81 33.55 10.82
N THR A 143 2.66 32.90 9.66
CA THR A 143 1.43 32.98 8.89
C THR A 143 0.33 32.17 9.58
N PRO A 144 -0.81 32.74 9.94
CA PRO A 144 -1.90 31.99 10.53
C PRO A 144 -2.41 30.94 9.55
N ASP A 145 -2.64 29.74 10.03
CA ASP A 145 -3.28 28.71 9.23
C ASP A 145 -4.66 29.17 8.76
N LYS A 146 -5.01 28.83 7.51
CA LYS A 146 -6.37 29.12 7.03
C LYS A 146 -7.34 28.45 7.99
N PRO A 147 -8.37 29.19 8.47
CA PRO A 147 -9.36 28.62 9.36
C PRO A 147 -9.97 27.37 8.72
N GLU A 148 -10.03 26.31 9.49
CA GLU A 148 -10.69 25.07 9.02
C GLU A 148 -12.10 25.43 8.57
N ARG A 149 -12.46 25.06 7.37
CA ARG A 149 -13.84 25.24 6.87
C ARG A 149 -14.76 24.45 7.78
N ILE A 150 -15.70 25.14 8.44
CA ILE A 150 -16.77 24.52 9.20
C ILE A 150 -17.68 23.81 8.19
N ARG A 151 -17.52 22.51 8.05
CA ARG A 151 -18.25 21.69 7.07
C ARG A 151 -19.63 21.31 7.59
N LEU A 152 -19.76 21.20 8.91
CA LEU A 152 -21.00 20.82 9.57
C LEU A 152 -21.67 22.06 10.14
N ARG A 153 -22.97 22.18 9.92
CA ARG A 153 -23.77 23.29 10.46
C ARG A 153 -24.09 23.05 11.91
N GLU A 154 -24.02 24.08 12.71
CA GLU A 154 -24.47 24.07 14.09
C GLU A 154 -25.99 24.15 14.17
N TRP A 155 -26.53 23.69 15.26
CA TRP A 155 -27.92 23.87 15.57
C TRP A 155 -28.10 25.25 16.17
N ASP A 156 -29.25 25.91 15.84
CA ASP A 156 -29.63 27.15 16.46
C ASP A 156 -30.04 26.84 17.91
N ASP A 157 -29.62 27.67 18.86
CA ASP A 157 -29.98 27.49 20.29
C ASP A 157 -31.44 27.91 20.60
N SER A 158 -32.31 27.93 19.60
CA SER A 158 -33.73 28.33 19.72
C SER A 158 -34.57 27.38 20.58
N SER A 159 -34.09 26.16 20.79
CA SER A 159 -34.79 25.14 21.56
C SER A 159 -33.84 24.32 22.44
N PRO A 160 -34.22 24.03 23.71
CA PRO A 160 -33.41 23.19 24.58
C PRO A 160 -33.17 21.79 24.05
N TYR A 161 -34.02 21.28 23.18
CA TYR A 161 -33.87 19.98 22.53
C TYR A 161 -32.75 19.95 21.50
N MET A 162 -32.20 21.09 21.10
CA MET A 162 -31.10 21.18 20.13
C MET A 162 -29.70 21.09 20.79
N LYS A 163 -29.65 21.22 22.13
CA LYS A 163 -28.40 21.06 22.87
C LYS A 163 -27.86 19.63 22.75
N ASN A 164 -26.55 19.52 22.57
CA ASN A 164 -25.82 18.24 22.49
C ASN A 164 -26.23 17.34 21.30
N ARG A 165 -26.95 17.84 20.33
CA ARG A 165 -27.20 17.09 19.09
C ARG A 165 -25.96 17.08 18.19
N PRO A 166 -25.71 15.98 17.44
CA PRO A 166 -24.68 15.97 16.43
C PRO A 166 -24.94 17.07 15.40
N LYS A 167 -23.88 17.73 14.96
CA LYS A 167 -23.98 18.83 13.96
C LYS A 167 -24.65 18.36 12.69
N ARG A 168 -25.45 19.22 12.08
CA ARG A 168 -26.14 18.92 10.81
C ARG A 168 -25.13 18.80 9.68
N GLY A 169 -25.40 17.93 8.70
CA GLY A 169 -24.66 17.85 7.45
C GLY A 169 -24.65 19.14 6.64
N PRO A 170 -23.78 19.28 5.67
CA PRO A 170 -23.75 20.45 4.79
C PRO A 170 -25.09 20.58 4.03
N ARG A 171 -25.42 21.79 3.57
CA ARG A 171 -26.52 21.97 2.62
C ARG A 171 -26.14 21.35 1.28
N GLY A 172 -27.02 20.56 0.69
CA GLY A 172 -26.79 19.86 -0.58
C GLY A 172 -26.54 18.38 -0.38
N ALA A 173 -25.47 17.85 -0.97
CA ALA A 173 -25.16 16.43 -0.89
C ALA A 173 -24.81 15.98 0.54
N ASP A 174 -25.33 14.82 0.93
CA ASP A 174 -25.07 14.21 2.24
C ASP A 174 -23.62 13.72 2.39
N VAL A 175 -22.91 13.58 1.28
CA VAL A 175 -21.53 13.07 1.26
C VAL A 175 -20.53 14.20 1.49
N LEU A 176 -19.71 14.04 2.52
CA LEU A 176 -18.62 14.96 2.80
C LEU A 176 -17.37 14.56 1.98
N PHE A 177 -17.01 15.42 1.03
CA PHE A 177 -15.76 15.23 0.27
C PHE A 177 -14.55 15.56 1.11
N PRO A 178 -13.39 14.93 0.85
CA PRO A 178 -12.12 15.25 1.52
C PRO A 178 -11.77 16.72 1.33
N LEU A 179 -11.16 17.33 2.34
CA LEU A 179 -10.59 18.67 2.21
C LEU A 179 -9.20 18.57 1.60
N GLU A 180 -8.91 19.47 0.65
CA GLU A 180 -7.59 19.61 0.09
C GLU A 180 -6.62 20.11 1.19
N LYS A 181 -5.55 19.37 1.41
CA LYS A 181 -4.48 19.75 2.33
C LYS A 181 -3.30 20.31 1.53
N ALA A 182 -2.53 21.22 2.15
CA ALA A 182 -1.26 21.64 1.59
C ALA A 182 -0.35 20.43 1.37
N ILE A 183 0.39 20.41 0.26
CA ILE A 183 1.32 19.35 -0.06
C ILE A 183 2.62 19.56 0.69
N ASP A 184 3.00 18.56 1.46
CA ASP A 184 4.25 18.44 2.17
C ASP A 184 4.98 17.19 1.70
N TRP A 185 6.25 17.04 2.06
CA TRP A 185 7.05 15.86 1.75
C TRP A 185 6.44 14.52 2.23
N ARG A 186 5.49 14.57 3.19
CA ARG A 186 4.80 13.38 3.74
C ARG A 186 3.54 12.97 2.99
N ASN A 187 2.95 13.87 2.24
CA ASN A 187 1.65 13.66 1.60
C ASN A 187 1.69 13.88 0.09
N ILE A 188 2.84 13.65 -0.53
CA ILE A 188 2.98 13.68 -1.98
C ILE A 188 2.00 12.66 -2.58
N PRO A 189 1.21 13.03 -3.59
CA PRO A 189 0.29 12.12 -4.24
C PRO A 189 1.01 10.93 -4.87
N GLU A 190 0.54 9.71 -4.58
CA GLU A 190 1.05 8.46 -5.15
C GLU A 190 -0.11 7.53 -5.54
N ILE A 191 0.17 6.53 -6.36
CA ILE A 191 -0.81 5.48 -6.70
C ILE A 191 -0.88 4.49 -5.54
N ARG A 192 -2.08 4.34 -4.99
CA ARG A 192 -2.37 3.38 -3.93
C ARG A 192 -2.79 2.03 -4.46
N ALA A 193 -3.73 2.04 -5.40
CA ALA A 193 -4.28 0.83 -6.00
C ALA A 193 -4.85 1.11 -7.39
N VAL A 194 -5.02 0.05 -8.16
CA VAL A 194 -5.77 0.04 -9.41
C VAL A 194 -6.92 -0.95 -9.28
N HIS A 195 -8.12 -0.47 -9.46
CA HIS A 195 -9.34 -1.28 -9.42
C HIS A 195 -9.86 -1.49 -10.82
N ILE A 196 -9.98 -2.74 -11.24
CA ILE A 196 -10.49 -3.11 -12.55
C ILE A 196 -11.81 -3.85 -12.34
N ALA A 197 -12.85 -3.40 -13.01
CA ALA A 197 -14.18 -4.00 -12.95
C ALA A 197 -14.72 -4.26 -14.35
N ILE A 198 -15.24 -5.45 -14.53
CA ILE A 198 -15.96 -5.88 -15.72
C ILE A 198 -17.43 -6.07 -15.36
N TYR A 199 -18.28 -5.53 -16.17
CA TYR A 199 -19.71 -5.81 -16.11
C TYR A 199 -20.16 -6.45 -17.41
N SER A 200 -20.80 -7.61 -17.34
CA SER A 200 -21.34 -8.31 -18.50
C SER A 200 -22.84 -8.60 -18.32
N PRO A 201 -23.71 -7.84 -19.00
CA PRO A 201 -25.16 -8.06 -18.92
C PRO A 201 -25.55 -9.43 -19.53
N LYS A 202 -24.79 -9.94 -20.47
CA LYS A 202 -25.01 -11.22 -21.13
C LYS A 202 -24.74 -12.43 -20.22
N ALA A 203 -24.04 -12.21 -19.12
CA ALA A 203 -23.71 -13.24 -18.13
C ALA A 203 -24.93 -13.89 -17.45
N LYS A 204 -26.08 -13.20 -17.46
CA LYS A 204 -27.34 -13.77 -16.97
C LYS A 204 -27.80 -14.97 -17.80
N LYS A 205 -27.62 -14.89 -19.13
CA LYS A 205 -28.01 -15.97 -20.04
C LYS A 205 -26.93 -17.03 -20.14
N ASN A 206 -25.66 -16.61 -20.22
CA ASN A 206 -24.51 -17.50 -20.36
C ASN A 206 -23.45 -17.16 -19.30
N SER A 207 -23.26 -18.06 -18.36
CA SER A 207 -22.23 -17.93 -17.30
C SER A 207 -20.80 -17.86 -17.85
N ASP A 208 -20.61 -18.34 -19.09
CA ASP A 208 -19.29 -18.38 -19.75
C ASP A 208 -18.66 -17.01 -19.90
N HIS A 209 -19.47 -15.98 -20.09
CA HIS A 209 -18.99 -14.59 -20.10
C HIS A 209 -18.25 -14.19 -18.82
N ILE A 210 -18.64 -14.72 -17.65
CA ILE A 210 -17.98 -14.47 -16.39
C ILE A 210 -16.67 -15.25 -16.32
N ILE A 211 -16.68 -16.49 -16.80
CA ILE A 211 -15.49 -17.34 -16.82
C ILE A 211 -14.41 -16.69 -17.69
N VAL A 212 -14.78 -16.27 -18.91
CA VAL A 212 -13.87 -15.57 -19.82
C VAL A 212 -13.40 -14.23 -19.21
N GLY A 213 -14.32 -13.42 -18.69
CA GLY A 213 -13.97 -12.15 -18.04
C GLY A 213 -13.03 -12.34 -16.85
N ARG A 214 -13.22 -13.40 -16.07
CA ARG A 214 -12.32 -13.74 -14.97
C ARG A 214 -10.95 -14.18 -15.46
N ALA A 215 -10.87 -14.99 -16.50
CA ALA A 215 -9.60 -15.44 -17.09
C ALA A 215 -8.82 -14.24 -17.67
N VAL A 216 -9.49 -13.37 -18.43
CA VAL A 216 -8.89 -12.15 -19.01
C VAL A 216 -8.36 -11.22 -17.93
N LEU A 217 -9.15 -10.95 -16.87
CA LEU A 217 -8.66 -10.10 -15.77
C LEU A 217 -7.50 -10.73 -15.02
N GLN A 218 -7.53 -12.03 -14.80
CA GLN A 218 -6.45 -12.73 -14.12
C GLN A 218 -5.15 -12.69 -14.91
N SER A 219 -5.20 -12.82 -16.23
CA SER A 219 -4.01 -12.72 -17.08
C SER A 219 -3.41 -11.31 -17.04
N ILE A 220 -4.23 -10.27 -17.15
CA ILE A 220 -3.77 -8.87 -17.16
C ILE A 220 -3.25 -8.44 -15.78
N ALA A 221 -4.01 -8.76 -14.72
CA ALA A 221 -3.76 -8.26 -13.37
C ALA A 221 -2.75 -9.10 -12.59
N GLY A 222 -2.53 -10.36 -12.98
CA GLY A 222 -1.71 -11.30 -12.19
C GLY A 222 -2.32 -11.69 -10.84
N VAL A 223 -3.50 -11.16 -10.48
CA VAL A 223 -4.19 -11.38 -9.21
C VAL A 223 -5.52 -12.08 -9.45
N ARG A 224 -5.93 -12.97 -8.54
CA ARG A 224 -7.19 -13.70 -8.65
C ARG A 224 -8.41 -12.77 -8.54
N PRO A 225 -9.22 -12.62 -9.61
CA PRO A 225 -10.40 -11.76 -9.58
C PRO A 225 -11.55 -12.38 -8.78
N THR A 226 -12.41 -11.52 -8.24
CA THR A 226 -13.63 -11.90 -7.51
C THR A 226 -14.86 -11.65 -8.36
N VAL A 227 -15.78 -12.60 -8.37
CA VAL A 227 -17.07 -12.46 -9.06
C VAL A 227 -17.98 -11.57 -8.22
N THR A 228 -18.64 -10.62 -8.87
CA THR A 228 -19.60 -9.72 -8.23
C THR A 228 -21.03 -10.16 -8.49
N THR A 229 -21.85 -10.07 -7.45
CA THR A 229 -23.26 -10.39 -7.51
C THR A 229 -24.12 -9.13 -7.36
N THR A 230 -25.28 -9.14 -7.97
CA THR A 230 -26.23 -8.04 -7.92
C THR A 230 -26.81 -7.87 -6.51
N LYS A 231 -26.79 -6.65 -5.98
CA LYS A 231 -27.26 -6.35 -4.61
C LYS A 231 -28.77 -6.15 -4.50
N SER A 232 -29.39 -5.58 -5.53
CA SER A 232 -30.82 -5.23 -5.57
C SER A 232 -31.45 -5.74 -6.85
N SER A 233 -32.76 -6.05 -6.79
CA SER A 233 -33.54 -6.43 -7.96
C SER A 233 -34.14 -5.20 -8.63
N VAL A 234 -34.06 -5.14 -9.96
CA VAL A 234 -34.70 -4.10 -10.78
C VAL A 234 -35.49 -4.81 -11.89
N ALA A 235 -36.78 -4.90 -11.68
CA ALA A 235 -37.68 -5.68 -12.55
C ALA A 235 -37.67 -5.18 -14.00
N GLN A 236 -37.66 -3.85 -14.21
CA GLN A 236 -37.62 -3.24 -15.55
C GLN A 236 -36.46 -3.71 -16.42
N TRP A 237 -35.31 -3.97 -15.81
CA TRP A 237 -34.11 -4.44 -16.51
C TRP A 237 -33.90 -5.95 -16.37
N GLY A 238 -34.85 -6.66 -15.81
CA GLY A 238 -34.78 -8.08 -15.54
C GLY A 238 -33.58 -8.44 -14.64
N ILE A 239 -33.17 -7.56 -13.75
CA ILE A 239 -32.06 -7.79 -12.81
C ILE A 239 -32.61 -8.39 -11.54
N VAL A 240 -32.09 -9.56 -11.15
CA VAL A 240 -32.47 -10.27 -9.92
C VAL A 240 -31.33 -10.21 -8.91
N LYS A 241 -31.67 -10.02 -7.64
CA LYS A 241 -30.69 -10.06 -6.55
C LYS A 241 -30.00 -11.42 -6.49
N GLY A 242 -28.68 -11.41 -6.43
CA GLY A 242 -27.87 -12.64 -6.38
C GLY A 242 -27.31 -13.08 -7.74
N ASP A 243 -27.79 -12.51 -8.87
CA ASP A 243 -27.25 -12.83 -10.18
C ASP A 243 -25.76 -12.46 -10.27
N ARG A 244 -24.97 -13.33 -10.85
CA ARG A 244 -23.58 -13.07 -11.15
C ARG A 244 -23.52 -12.17 -12.38
N SER A 245 -23.10 -10.93 -12.20
CA SER A 245 -23.15 -9.91 -13.27
C SER A 245 -21.80 -9.38 -13.70
N GLY A 246 -20.76 -9.59 -12.91
CA GLY A 246 -19.47 -9.03 -13.22
C GLY A 246 -18.31 -9.66 -12.45
N VAL A 247 -17.15 -9.13 -12.72
CA VAL A 247 -15.89 -9.55 -12.09
C VAL A 247 -15.11 -8.30 -11.71
N LYS A 248 -14.49 -8.29 -10.56
CA LYS A 248 -13.61 -7.21 -10.10
C LYS A 248 -12.26 -7.74 -9.64
N CYS A 249 -11.24 -6.94 -9.84
CA CYS A 249 -9.89 -7.15 -9.34
C CYS A 249 -9.32 -5.86 -8.76
N SER A 250 -8.53 -5.97 -7.72
CA SER A 250 -7.81 -4.84 -7.12
C SER A 250 -6.34 -5.18 -7.06
N ILE A 251 -5.52 -4.31 -7.60
CA ILE A 251 -4.07 -4.46 -7.71
C ILE A 251 -3.43 -3.40 -6.83
N TYR A 252 -2.48 -3.78 -5.98
CA TYR A 252 -1.84 -2.90 -5.02
C TYR A 252 -0.33 -2.81 -5.22
N GLY A 253 0.25 -1.73 -4.75
CA GLY A 253 1.70 -1.56 -4.64
C GLY A 253 2.45 -1.65 -5.97
N ASN A 254 3.46 -2.48 -6.04
CA ASN A 254 4.33 -2.58 -7.23
C ASN A 254 3.58 -3.03 -8.48
N GLN A 255 2.68 -4.00 -8.35
CA GLN A 255 1.88 -4.49 -9.47
C GLN A 255 0.96 -3.41 -10.06
N ALA A 256 0.51 -2.44 -9.24
CA ALA A 256 -0.28 -1.31 -9.74
C ALA A 256 0.54 -0.41 -10.68
N TYR A 257 1.79 -0.14 -10.33
CA TYR A 257 2.71 0.61 -11.19
C TYR A 257 3.06 -0.15 -12.48
N GLU A 258 3.27 -1.46 -12.40
CA GLU A 258 3.49 -2.32 -13.58
C GLU A 258 2.29 -2.31 -14.52
N PHE A 259 1.08 -2.35 -13.95
CA PHE A 259 -0.14 -2.27 -14.75
C PHE A 259 -0.26 -0.92 -15.47
N ILE A 260 0.03 0.19 -14.79
CA ILE A 260 0.00 1.52 -15.39
C ILE A 260 1.07 1.66 -16.46
N ASP A 261 2.28 1.15 -16.22
CA ASP A 261 3.38 1.16 -17.19
C ASP A 261 3.00 0.40 -18.46
N LYS A 262 2.39 -0.78 -18.33
CA LYS A 262 1.84 -1.53 -19.46
C LYS A 262 0.75 -0.76 -20.19
N ALA A 263 -0.17 -0.16 -19.45
CA ALA A 263 -1.25 0.60 -20.06
C ALA A 263 -0.74 1.81 -20.86
N VAL A 264 0.16 2.58 -20.28
CA VAL A 264 0.70 3.82 -20.92
C VAL A 264 1.58 3.52 -22.11
N ASN A 265 2.49 2.55 -21.99
CA ASN A 265 3.50 2.31 -23.02
C ASN A 265 3.06 1.32 -24.11
N LEU A 266 2.15 0.40 -23.80
CA LEU A 266 1.78 -0.68 -24.74
C LEU A 266 0.33 -0.60 -25.23
N VAL A 267 -0.62 -0.29 -24.33
CA VAL A 267 -2.05 -0.37 -24.68
C VAL A 267 -2.54 0.92 -25.35
N PHE A 268 -2.37 2.06 -24.67
CA PHE A 268 -2.90 3.34 -25.18
C PHE A 268 -2.37 3.74 -26.55
N PRO A 269 -1.08 3.55 -26.88
CA PRO A 269 -0.57 3.88 -28.21
C PRO A 269 -1.14 3.01 -29.35
N LYS A 270 -1.66 1.81 -29.04
CA LYS A 270 -2.29 0.92 -30.00
C LYS A 270 -3.74 1.31 -30.33
N ILE A 271 -4.39 2.08 -29.45
CA ILE A 271 -5.77 2.51 -29.68
C ILE A 271 -5.81 3.60 -30.74
N LYS A 272 -6.45 3.31 -31.85
CA LYS A 272 -6.58 4.24 -32.96
C LYS A 272 -7.55 5.36 -32.63
N GLU A 273 -7.25 6.60 -33.06
CA GLU A 273 -8.10 7.79 -32.93
C GLU A 273 -8.48 8.15 -31.46
N TRP A 274 -7.79 7.57 -30.49
CA TRP A 274 -8.08 7.87 -29.10
C TRP A 274 -7.47 9.23 -28.69
N ARG A 275 -8.34 10.09 -28.16
CA ARG A 275 -7.94 11.45 -27.77
C ARG A 275 -7.29 11.53 -26.40
N GLY A 276 -7.38 10.49 -25.58
CA GLY A 276 -6.93 10.49 -24.21
C GLY A 276 -8.08 10.69 -23.19
N PHE A 277 -7.74 11.03 -21.97
CA PHE A 277 -8.67 11.25 -20.89
C PHE A 277 -9.16 12.70 -20.86
N GLU A 278 -10.43 12.92 -20.54
CA GLU A 278 -10.93 14.27 -20.37
C GLU A 278 -10.28 14.96 -19.17
N GLY A 279 -9.91 16.22 -19.32
CA GLY A 279 -9.32 17.04 -18.26
C GLY A 279 -10.25 17.31 -17.06
N THR A 280 -11.55 16.98 -17.18
CA THR A 280 -12.56 17.09 -16.12
C THR A 280 -12.71 15.80 -15.32
N THR A 281 -12.06 14.72 -15.72
CA THR A 281 -12.18 13.38 -15.06
C THR A 281 -11.78 13.45 -13.61
N GLY A 282 -12.59 12.85 -12.74
CA GLY A 282 -12.34 12.70 -11.31
C GLY A 282 -13.63 12.34 -10.58
N ASP A 283 -13.49 11.87 -9.36
CA ASP A 283 -14.59 11.49 -8.47
C ASP A 283 -14.79 12.45 -7.30
N SER A 284 -14.13 13.61 -7.34
CA SER A 284 -14.07 14.62 -6.27
C SER A 284 -13.37 14.16 -4.99
N THR A 285 -12.76 12.97 -5.00
CA THR A 285 -11.99 12.43 -3.86
C THR A 285 -10.52 12.21 -4.18
N GLY A 286 -10.11 12.48 -5.43
CA GLY A 286 -8.74 12.31 -5.89
C GLY A 286 -8.48 10.99 -6.60
N ASN A 287 -9.51 10.30 -7.07
CA ASN A 287 -9.35 9.11 -7.89
C ASN A 287 -9.73 9.41 -9.34
N ILE A 288 -9.12 8.70 -10.28
CA ILE A 288 -9.36 8.86 -11.71
C ILE A 288 -9.90 7.57 -12.28
N GLY A 289 -11.04 7.66 -12.96
CA GLY A 289 -11.69 6.52 -13.58
C GLY A 289 -11.79 6.66 -15.08
N PHE A 290 -11.57 5.55 -15.80
CA PHE A 290 -11.75 5.45 -17.24
C PHE A 290 -12.25 4.06 -17.65
N GLY A 291 -12.72 3.95 -18.87
CA GLY A 291 -13.17 2.68 -19.44
C GLY A 291 -12.37 2.31 -20.67
N LEU A 292 -12.23 1.02 -20.91
CA LEU A 292 -11.70 0.45 -22.13
C LEU A 292 -12.78 -0.41 -22.79
N GLU A 293 -12.92 -0.28 -24.09
CA GLU A 293 -13.84 -1.09 -24.88
C GLU A 293 -13.34 -2.53 -25.03
N PRO A 294 -14.19 -3.48 -25.41
CA PRO A 294 -13.77 -4.85 -25.64
C PRO A 294 -12.67 -4.98 -26.69
N GLN A 295 -12.61 -4.08 -27.66
CA GLN A 295 -11.58 -4.03 -28.70
C GLN A 295 -10.24 -3.60 -28.11
N ASP A 296 -10.23 -2.63 -27.19
CA ASP A 296 -9.02 -2.12 -26.56
C ASP A 296 -8.39 -3.13 -25.60
N MET A 297 -9.22 -3.99 -25.00
CA MET A 297 -8.74 -5.05 -24.11
C MET A 297 -7.84 -6.08 -24.82
N GLN A 298 -7.95 -6.18 -26.13
CA GLN A 298 -7.10 -7.06 -26.94
C GLN A 298 -5.65 -6.56 -27.04
N HIS A 299 -5.42 -5.27 -26.81
CA HIS A 299 -4.09 -4.66 -26.90
C HIS A 299 -3.19 -4.95 -25.70
N PHE A 300 -3.73 -5.55 -24.64
CA PHE A 300 -2.89 -6.05 -23.56
C PHE A 300 -2.05 -7.23 -24.06
N PRO A 301 -0.74 -7.24 -23.84
CA PRO A 301 0.15 -8.29 -24.36
C PRO A 301 -0.23 -9.70 -23.88
N GLU A 302 -0.75 -9.82 -22.67
CA GLU A 302 -1.20 -11.10 -22.10
C GLU A 302 -2.45 -11.62 -22.82
N VAL A 303 -3.34 -10.73 -23.23
CA VAL A 303 -4.55 -11.10 -23.98
C VAL A 303 -4.23 -11.34 -25.45
N GLU A 304 -3.36 -10.52 -26.04
CA GLU A 304 -2.89 -10.66 -27.42
C GLU A 304 -2.23 -12.02 -27.64
N ALA A 305 -1.32 -12.42 -26.76
CA ALA A 305 -0.64 -13.72 -26.81
C ALA A 305 -1.61 -14.91 -26.69
N ALA A 306 -2.65 -14.78 -25.89
CA ALA A 306 -3.63 -15.84 -25.65
C ALA A 306 -4.96 -15.63 -26.41
N TYR A 307 -4.98 -14.76 -27.40
CA TYR A 307 -6.22 -14.33 -28.07
C TYR A 307 -7.03 -15.52 -28.67
N SER A 308 -6.34 -16.49 -29.25
CA SER A 308 -6.97 -17.67 -29.83
C SER A 308 -7.65 -18.57 -28.80
N MET A 309 -7.31 -18.46 -27.53
CA MET A 309 -7.92 -19.23 -26.44
C MET A 309 -9.27 -18.66 -25.99
N TYR A 310 -9.53 -17.39 -26.28
CA TYR A 310 -10.76 -16.73 -25.89
C TYR A 310 -11.75 -16.65 -27.05
N PRO A 311 -13.04 -16.95 -26.82
CA PRO A 311 -14.07 -16.71 -27.82
C PRO A 311 -14.12 -15.21 -28.12
N SER A 312 -13.86 -14.81 -29.37
CA SER A 312 -13.63 -13.42 -29.79
C SER A 312 -14.75 -12.43 -29.40
N LYS A 313 -15.99 -12.87 -29.36
CA LYS A 313 -17.13 -12.05 -28.97
C LYS A 313 -17.43 -12.02 -27.47
N MET A 314 -16.65 -12.75 -26.64
CA MET A 314 -16.86 -12.87 -25.20
C MET A 314 -15.84 -12.05 -24.40
N ILE A 315 -14.81 -11.50 -25.01
CA ILE A 315 -13.87 -10.61 -24.35
C ILE A 315 -14.63 -9.34 -23.95
N PRO A 316 -14.74 -9.06 -22.64
CA PRO A 316 -15.51 -7.90 -22.17
C PRO A 316 -14.64 -6.64 -22.14
N GLY A 317 -15.29 -5.48 -22.23
CA GLY A 317 -14.66 -4.22 -21.87
C GLY A 317 -14.53 -4.09 -20.34
N CYS A 318 -13.71 -3.18 -19.88
CA CYS A 318 -13.49 -2.96 -18.45
C CYS A 318 -13.59 -1.48 -18.06
N ARG A 319 -13.90 -1.26 -16.79
CA ARG A 319 -13.76 0.02 -16.11
C ARG A 319 -12.57 -0.07 -15.17
N ILE A 320 -11.70 0.91 -15.27
CA ILE A 320 -10.48 1.02 -14.47
C ILE A 320 -10.61 2.27 -13.60
N VAL A 321 -10.29 2.14 -12.33
CA VAL A 321 -10.24 3.25 -11.38
C VAL A 321 -8.87 3.25 -10.74
N LEU A 322 -8.14 4.35 -10.89
CA LEU A 322 -6.87 4.60 -10.23
C LEU A 322 -7.16 5.24 -8.87
N GLU A 323 -6.95 4.48 -7.81
CA GLU A 323 -7.02 5.01 -6.44
C GLU A 323 -5.68 5.66 -6.11
N THR A 324 -5.73 6.96 -5.80
CA THR A 324 -4.55 7.73 -5.40
C THR A 324 -4.62 8.16 -3.94
N THR A 325 -3.50 8.58 -3.39
CA THR A 325 -3.46 9.19 -2.05
C THR A 325 -3.87 10.66 -2.06
N ALA A 326 -4.04 11.26 -3.25
CA ALA A 326 -4.52 12.62 -3.41
C ALA A 326 -5.89 12.84 -2.76
N LYS A 327 -6.14 14.05 -2.28
CA LYS A 327 -7.43 14.46 -1.70
C LYS A 327 -8.26 15.31 -2.64
N SER A 328 -7.69 15.77 -3.74
CA SER A 328 -8.37 16.52 -4.79
C SER A 328 -8.08 15.93 -6.16
N ASP A 329 -9.02 16.08 -7.07
CA ASP A 329 -8.89 15.58 -8.45
C ASP A 329 -7.80 16.33 -9.21
N ARG A 330 -7.54 17.59 -8.86
CA ARG A 330 -6.42 18.36 -9.40
C ARG A 330 -5.08 17.67 -9.15
N HIS A 331 -4.82 17.30 -7.91
CA HIS A 331 -3.58 16.60 -7.52
C HIS A 331 -3.48 15.23 -8.20
N ALA A 332 -4.59 14.52 -8.30
CA ALA A 332 -4.62 13.22 -8.98
C ALA A 332 -4.34 13.35 -10.49
N ARG A 333 -4.89 14.39 -11.14
CA ARG A 333 -4.63 14.65 -12.58
C ARG A 333 -3.17 14.99 -12.83
N ILE A 334 -2.56 15.83 -11.98
CA ILE A 334 -1.13 16.17 -12.12
C ILE A 334 -0.28 14.91 -11.95
N LEU A 335 -0.56 14.08 -10.94
CA LEU A 335 0.11 12.79 -10.76
C LEU A 335 -0.03 11.90 -12.00
N CYS A 336 -1.23 11.72 -12.50
CA CYS A 336 -1.47 10.86 -13.65
C CYS A 336 -0.82 11.40 -14.94
N LYS A 337 -0.82 12.71 -15.12
CA LYS A 337 -0.10 13.36 -16.23
C LYS A 337 1.40 13.13 -16.13
N ALA A 338 1.97 13.25 -14.95
CA ALA A 338 3.39 12.99 -14.72
C ALA A 338 3.77 11.51 -14.95
N LEU A 339 2.85 10.58 -14.69
CA LEU A 339 3.02 9.15 -14.98
C LEU A 339 2.86 8.81 -16.48
N GLY A 340 2.50 9.79 -17.32
CA GLY A 340 2.39 9.60 -18.77
C GLY A 340 0.97 9.33 -19.29
N LEU A 341 -0.06 9.49 -18.46
CA LEU A 341 -1.45 9.37 -18.92
C LEU A 341 -1.83 10.62 -19.75
N PRO A 342 -2.30 10.46 -20.98
CA PRO A 342 -2.63 11.58 -21.85
C PRO A 342 -3.98 12.19 -21.46
N PHE A 343 -3.99 13.49 -21.20
CA PHE A 343 -5.21 14.27 -20.97
C PHE A 343 -5.46 15.24 -22.11
N HIS A 344 -6.73 15.43 -22.46
CA HIS A 344 -7.16 16.37 -23.47
C HIS A 344 -8.25 17.30 -22.95
N GLY A 345 -8.47 18.40 -23.66
CA GLY A 345 -9.48 19.40 -23.31
C GLY A 345 -9.03 20.37 -22.20
N LYS A 346 -9.98 21.08 -21.62
CA LYS A 346 -9.73 22.03 -20.53
C LYS A 346 -9.49 21.26 -19.23
N ILE A 347 -8.33 21.41 -18.68
CA ILE A 347 -8.02 20.90 -17.33
C ILE A 347 -8.71 21.85 -16.34
N VAL A 348 -9.63 21.31 -15.56
CA VAL A 348 -10.30 22.07 -14.49
C VAL A 348 -9.43 21.97 -13.25
N ASP A 349 -8.91 23.12 -12.84
CA ASP A 349 -8.07 23.27 -11.65
C ASP A 349 -8.94 23.47 -10.39
#